data_a218467e1421efd0703c96061d56b895
#
_entry.id   a218467e1421efd0703c96061d56b895
#
_cell.length_a   1.000
_cell.length_b   1.000
_cell.length_c   1.000
_cell.angle_alpha   90.00
_cell.angle_beta   90.00
_cell.angle_gamma   90.00
#
_symmetry.space_group_name_H-M   'P 1'
#
loop_
_entity.id
_entity.type
_entity.pdbx_description
1 polymer ?
#
loop_
_entity_poly.entity_id
_entity_poly.type
_entity_poly.pdbx_seq_one_letter_code
_entity_poly.pdbx_strand_id
1 'polypeptide(L)'
;MINKILNKTLDAAAARIERAKALDSVADPVADAADKVLSPKWLTNLLSGTPIGHPVHPLLVTIPIGAWTSSVFFDITGQEDAADALVGLGVLSAVPTAIAGVSDWRHTDGAERRVGLVHAVSNNVATSAYAASWFARRAGRRKLGVVLSLVGATAVSVGGWLGGHLSYAMGVGVDTTVFQHGETDWTYLAEEAEVQPGVLSAADFAGVPVLLTRTDDGIVALADRCTHRGAPLHEGELTDGCVVCPWHGSAFALDGSVVEGPATRPQPAYEVRISDGQVYARRSEEPRSLRTNPVGV
;
A
#
# COMPACT_ATOMS: atom_id res chain seq x y z
N MET A 1 -18.29 -26.01 12.93
CA MET A 1 -18.39 -25.33 14.26
C MET A 1 -17.07 -24.70 14.65
N ILE A 2 -15.93 -25.36 14.58
CA ILE A 2 -14.59 -24.85 14.92
C ILE A 2 -14.22 -23.59 14.12
N ASN A 3 -14.39 -23.57 12.79
CA ASN A 3 -14.08 -22.41 11.94
C ASN A 3 -14.89 -21.15 12.32
N LYS A 4 -16.16 -21.34 12.74
CA LYS A 4 -17.01 -20.22 13.16
C LYS A 4 -16.55 -19.58 14.49
N ILE A 5 -16.03 -20.41 15.39
CA ILE A 5 -15.51 -19.95 16.69
C ILE A 5 -14.16 -19.25 16.48
N LEU A 6 -13.26 -19.85 15.70
CA LEU A 6 -11.94 -19.27 15.40
C LEU A 6 -12.07 -17.91 14.73
N ASN A 7 -12.88 -17.80 13.65
CA ASN A 7 -13.10 -16.52 12.96
C ASN A 7 -13.64 -15.45 13.90
N LYS A 8 -14.67 -15.78 14.70
CA LYS A 8 -15.20 -14.84 15.69
C LYS A 8 -14.17 -14.37 16.71
N THR A 9 -13.25 -15.25 17.12
CA THR A 9 -12.21 -14.89 18.10
C THR A 9 -11.17 -13.97 17.47
N LEU A 10 -10.73 -14.25 16.24
CA LEU A 10 -9.78 -13.44 15.50
C LEU A 10 -10.37 -12.06 15.15
N ASP A 11 -11.60 -12.03 14.65
CA ASP A 11 -12.31 -10.77 14.36
C ASP A 11 -12.52 -9.93 15.63
N ALA A 12 -12.84 -10.56 16.76
CA ALA A 12 -12.97 -9.87 18.04
C ALA A 12 -11.62 -9.31 18.55
N ALA A 13 -10.52 -10.02 18.28
CA ALA A 13 -9.18 -9.54 18.62
C ALA A 13 -8.81 -8.33 17.76
N ALA A 14 -9.01 -8.39 16.44
CA ALA A 14 -8.79 -7.24 15.54
C ALA A 14 -9.63 -6.04 15.97
N ALA A 15 -10.92 -6.22 16.18
CA ALA A 15 -11.82 -5.15 16.59
C ALA A 15 -11.46 -4.52 17.96
N ARG A 16 -10.78 -5.26 18.84
CA ARG A 16 -10.23 -4.67 20.08
C ARG A 16 -9.06 -3.76 19.78
N ILE A 17 -8.15 -4.17 18.91
CA ILE A 17 -7.00 -3.37 18.49
C ILE A 17 -7.48 -2.10 17.77
N GLU A 18 -8.40 -2.23 16.83
CA GLU A 18 -8.98 -1.12 16.07
C GLU A 18 -9.59 -0.03 16.99
N ARG A 19 -10.22 -0.45 18.10
CA ARG A 19 -10.85 0.44 19.08
C ARG A 19 -9.91 0.95 20.17
N ALA A 20 -8.70 0.43 20.27
CA ALA A 20 -7.76 0.74 21.34
C ALA A 20 -7.06 2.09 21.13
N LYS A 21 -7.79 3.21 21.24
CA LYS A 21 -7.29 4.57 21.03
C LYS A 21 -6.08 4.92 21.89
N ALA A 22 -5.84 4.23 23.00
CA ALA A 22 -4.62 4.39 23.79
C ALA A 22 -3.34 4.09 22.99
N LEU A 23 -3.41 3.29 21.92
CA LEU A 23 -2.29 3.02 21.04
C LEU A 23 -1.87 4.25 20.22
N ASP A 24 -2.75 5.22 20.01
CA ASP A 24 -2.47 6.44 19.24
C ASP A 24 -1.33 7.24 19.89
N SER A 25 -1.25 7.24 21.23
CA SER A 25 -0.18 7.91 21.96
C SER A 25 1.24 7.41 21.63
N VAL A 26 1.35 6.21 21.06
CA VAL A 26 2.61 5.62 20.59
C VAL A 26 2.66 5.63 19.07
N ALA A 27 1.57 5.27 18.41
CA ALA A 27 1.51 5.11 16.96
C ALA A 27 1.73 6.45 16.23
N ASP A 28 1.09 7.52 16.66
CA ASP A 28 1.18 8.82 15.98
C ASP A 28 2.58 9.42 16.06
N PRO A 29 3.25 9.52 17.23
CA PRO A 29 4.63 10.03 17.27
C PRO A 29 5.63 9.18 16.47
N VAL A 30 5.43 7.84 16.41
CA VAL A 30 6.29 6.96 15.62
C VAL A 30 6.06 7.18 14.13
N ALA A 31 4.80 7.33 13.68
CA ALA A 31 4.46 7.64 12.29
C ALA A 31 5.03 9.01 11.87
N ASP A 32 4.89 10.04 12.71
CA ASP A 32 5.44 11.38 12.47
C ASP A 32 6.98 11.36 12.36
N ALA A 33 7.63 10.57 13.20
CA ALA A 33 9.09 10.40 13.14
C ALA A 33 9.52 9.66 11.86
N ALA A 34 8.79 8.62 11.48
CA ALA A 34 9.02 7.89 10.23
C ALA A 34 8.81 8.80 9.01
N ASP A 35 7.79 9.64 9.03
CA ASP A 35 7.51 10.58 7.95
C ASP A 35 8.65 11.58 7.74
N LYS A 36 9.21 12.13 8.82
CA LYS A 36 10.37 13.03 8.77
C LYS A 36 11.61 12.35 8.17
N VAL A 37 11.87 11.10 8.53
CA VAL A 37 13.06 10.37 8.08
C VAL A 37 12.92 9.85 6.64
N LEU A 38 11.72 9.41 6.26
CA LEU A 38 11.43 8.80 4.97
C LEU A 38 10.85 9.78 3.94
N SER A 39 10.87 11.09 4.23
CA SER A 39 10.33 12.16 3.37
C SER A 39 11.03 12.38 2.02
N PRO A 40 12.35 12.06 1.83
CA PRO A 40 12.97 12.26 0.51
C PRO A 40 12.20 11.49 -0.59
N LYS A 41 11.78 12.21 -1.63
CA LYS A 41 10.93 11.69 -2.71
C LYS A 41 11.46 10.41 -3.36
N TRP A 42 12.77 10.37 -3.67
CA TRP A 42 13.41 9.18 -4.22
C TRP A 42 13.29 7.96 -3.30
N LEU A 43 13.39 8.18 -1.97
CA LEU A 43 13.30 7.10 -0.98
C LEU A 43 11.84 6.63 -0.83
N THR A 44 10.89 7.56 -0.79
CA THR A 44 9.45 7.24 -0.82
C THR A 44 9.12 6.40 -2.05
N ASN A 45 9.52 6.83 -3.24
CA ASN A 45 9.28 6.11 -4.50
C ASN A 45 9.86 4.69 -4.46
N LEU A 46 11.12 4.56 -3.99
CA LEU A 46 11.79 3.26 -3.89
C LEU A 46 11.06 2.32 -2.91
N LEU A 47 10.75 2.81 -1.71
CA LEU A 47 10.15 2.00 -0.63
C LEU A 47 8.67 1.66 -0.90
N SER A 48 7.92 2.55 -1.52
CA SER A 48 6.53 2.28 -1.94
C SER A 48 6.44 1.34 -3.13
N GLY A 49 7.49 1.27 -3.96
CA GLY A 49 7.51 0.44 -5.18
C GLY A 49 6.91 1.13 -6.40
N THR A 50 6.85 2.47 -6.40
CA THR A 50 6.39 3.27 -7.56
C THR A 50 7.09 2.87 -8.86
N PRO A 51 8.44 2.67 -8.91
CA PRO A 51 9.13 2.30 -10.15
C PRO A 51 8.75 0.93 -10.74
N ILE A 52 8.23 0.03 -9.92
CA ILE A 52 7.82 -1.33 -10.35
C ILE A 52 6.30 -1.48 -10.45
N GLY A 53 5.54 -0.41 -10.15
CA GLY A 53 4.09 -0.39 -10.25
C GLY A 53 3.36 -1.24 -9.19
N HIS A 54 4.05 -1.73 -8.16
CA HIS A 54 3.49 -2.54 -7.09
C HIS A 54 4.17 -2.26 -5.75
N PRO A 55 3.45 -2.37 -4.62
CA PRO A 55 4.04 -2.22 -3.29
C PRO A 55 5.22 -3.17 -3.07
N VAL A 56 6.35 -2.64 -2.58
CA VAL A 56 7.58 -3.42 -2.35
C VAL A 56 7.48 -4.27 -1.11
N HIS A 57 6.82 -3.82 -0.05
CA HIS A 57 6.73 -4.56 1.21
C HIS A 57 6.17 -5.98 1.06
N PRO A 58 5.04 -6.22 0.35
CA PRO A 58 4.52 -7.58 0.15
C PRO A 58 5.46 -8.50 -0.64
N LEU A 59 6.29 -7.93 -1.52
CA LEU A 59 7.30 -8.69 -2.25
C LEU A 59 8.44 -9.10 -1.32
N LEU A 60 8.97 -8.15 -0.54
CA LEU A 60 10.11 -8.40 0.35
C LEU A 60 9.76 -9.37 1.49
N VAL A 61 8.54 -9.34 2.02
CA VAL A 61 8.12 -10.20 3.15
C VAL A 61 8.18 -11.69 2.82
N THR A 62 8.12 -12.06 1.53
CA THR A 62 8.22 -13.46 1.11
C THR A 62 9.56 -14.10 1.44
N ILE A 63 10.64 -13.29 1.49
CA ILE A 63 12.00 -13.78 1.75
C ILE A 63 12.15 -14.22 3.22
N PRO A 64 11.93 -13.37 4.25
CA PRO A 64 12.08 -13.80 5.63
C PRO A 64 11.09 -14.90 6.02
N ILE A 65 9.83 -14.82 5.58
CA ILE A 65 8.83 -15.87 5.88
C ILE A 65 9.24 -17.20 5.24
N GLY A 66 9.62 -17.19 3.96
CA GLY A 66 10.08 -18.39 3.25
C GLY A 66 11.31 -19.00 3.89
N ALA A 67 12.31 -18.17 4.24
CA ALA A 67 13.53 -18.62 4.90
C ALA A 67 13.25 -19.25 6.27
N TRP A 68 12.48 -18.59 7.14
CA TRP A 68 12.15 -19.10 8.47
C TRP A 68 11.26 -20.35 8.41
N THR A 69 10.29 -20.41 7.50
CA THR A 69 9.45 -21.60 7.32
C THR A 69 10.29 -22.79 6.82
N SER A 70 11.19 -22.57 5.86
CA SER A 70 12.09 -23.60 5.35
C SER A 70 13.08 -24.06 6.42
N SER A 71 13.55 -23.17 7.32
CA SER A 71 14.45 -23.55 8.39
C SER A 71 13.84 -24.61 9.33
N VAL A 72 12.52 -24.56 9.55
CA VAL A 72 11.82 -25.57 10.37
C VAL A 72 11.90 -26.95 9.70
N PHE A 73 11.74 -27.02 8.37
CA PHE A 73 11.87 -28.27 7.64
C PHE A 73 13.29 -28.86 7.78
N PHE A 74 14.32 -28.03 7.65
CA PHE A 74 15.71 -28.47 7.79
C PHE A 74 16.08 -28.83 9.24
N ASP A 75 15.48 -28.18 10.23
CA ASP A 75 15.60 -28.59 11.63
C ASP A 75 15.02 -30.00 11.87
N ILE A 76 13.85 -30.31 11.29
CA ILE A 76 13.20 -31.61 11.43
C ILE A 76 13.98 -32.72 10.69
N THR A 77 14.56 -32.40 9.53
CA THR A 77 15.33 -33.36 8.73
C THR A 77 16.81 -33.51 9.15
N GLY A 78 17.23 -32.78 10.19
CA GLY A 78 18.58 -32.85 10.75
C GLY A 78 19.66 -32.15 9.90
N GLN A 79 19.28 -31.28 8.98
CA GLN A 79 20.19 -30.50 8.14
C GLN A 79 20.51 -29.16 8.83
N GLU A 80 21.30 -29.23 9.88
CA GLU A 80 21.53 -28.16 10.83
C GLU A 80 22.11 -26.89 10.20
N ASP A 81 23.13 -27.03 9.35
CA ASP A 81 23.80 -25.91 8.69
C ASP A 81 22.85 -25.15 7.76
N ALA A 82 21.98 -25.87 7.03
CA ALA A 82 20.98 -25.27 6.16
C ALA A 82 19.92 -24.50 6.97
N ALA A 83 19.46 -25.09 8.09
CA ALA A 83 18.52 -24.41 9.00
C ALA A 83 19.12 -23.11 9.54
N ASP A 84 20.37 -23.13 9.99
CA ASP A 84 21.06 -21.98 10.57
C ASP A 84 21.30 -20.87 9.54
N ALA A 85 21.67 -21.23 8.31
CA ALA A 85 21.82 -20.29 7.21
C ALA A 85 20.50 -19.59 6.87
N LEU A 86 19.40 -20.35 6.84
CA LEU A 86 18.06 -19.80 6.54
C LEU A 86 17.53 -18.92 7.67
N VAL A 87 17.78 -19.27 8.93
CA VAL A 87 17.44 -18.38 10.06
C VAL A 87 18.17 -17.04 9.90
N GLY A 88 19.47 -17.07 9.58
CA GLY A 88 20.27 -15.87 9.36
C GLY A 88 19.78 -15.04 8.15
N LEU A 89 19.49 -15.70 7.02
CA LEU A 89 18.93 -15.05 5.83
C LEU A 89 17.62 -14.33 6.16
N GLY A 90 16.72 -15.00 6.89
CA GLY A 90 15.45 -14.41 7.32
C GLY A 90 15.64 -13.17 8.18
N VAL A 91 16.57 -13.20 9.14
CA VAL A 91 16.89 -12.03 10.01
C VAL A 91 17.43 -10.87 9.18
N LEU A 92 18.37 -11.11 8.27
CA LEU A 92 18.97 -10.06 7.46
C LEU A 92 17.95 -9.45 6.46
N SER A 93 17.10 -10.27 5.86
CA SER A 93 16.07 -9.81 4.91
C SER A 93 14.87 -9.14 5.61
N ALA A 94 14.63 -9.41 6.89
CA ALA A 94 13.58 -8.74 7.65
C ALA A 94 13.84 -7.24 7.83
N VAL A 95 15.10 -6.78 7.83
CA VAL A 95 15.44 -5.37 8.00
C VAL A 95 14.90 -4.50 6.84
N PRO A 96 15.27 -4.73 5.57
CA PRO A 96 14.70 -3.95 4.46
C PRO A 96 13.19 -4.14 4.34
N THR A 97 12.66 -5.31 4.68
CA THR A 97 11.22 -5.58 4.71
C THR A 97 10.51 -4.67 5.72
N ALA A 98 11.05 -4.54 6.93
CA ALA A 98 10.48 -3.68 7.96
C ALA A 98 10.53 -2.19 7.55
N ILE A 99 11.62 -1.74 6.92
CA ILE A 99 11.76 -0.35 6.45
C ILE A 99 10.68 -0.04 5.40
N ALA A 100 10.47 -0.93 4.41
CA ALA A 100 9.40 -0.77 3.43
C ALA A 100 8.02 -0.76 4.08
N GLY A 101 7.76 -1.66 5.06
CA GLY A 101 6.51 -1.70 5.81
C GLY A 101 6.24 -0.44 6.62
N VAL A 102 7.26 0.15 7.24
CA VAL A 102 7.14 1.44 7.94
C VAL A 102 6.83 2.57 6.96
N SER A 103 7.41 2.54 5.77
CA SER A 103 7.11 3.52 4.72
C SER A 103 5.65 3.49 4.29
N ASP A 104 5.04 2.31 4.16
CA ASP A 104 3.61 2.19 3.84
C ASP A 104 2.72 2.57 5.03
N TRP A 105 3.11 2.12 6.23
CA TRP A 105 2.33 2.32 7.45
C TRP A 105 2.21 3.79 7.88
N ARG A 106 3.24 4.61 7.67
CA ARG A 106 3.22 6.04 8.05
C ARG A 106 2.07 6.82 7.40
N HIS A 107 1.57 6.35 6.25
CA HIS A 107 0.45 6.94 5.52
C HIS A 107 -0.93 6.42 5.96
N THR A 108 -0.99 5.60 7.01
CA THR A 108 -2.25 5.15 7.62
C THR A 108 -2.66 6.07 8.76
N ASP A 109 -3.91 5.95 9.20
CA ASP A 109 -4.43 6.68 10.35
C ASP A 109 -5.43 5.81 11.15
N GLY A 110 -5.86 6.32 12.31
CA GLY A 110 -6.92 5.75 13.11
C GLY A 110 -6.79 4.24 13.35
N ALA A 111 -7.81 3.47 13.00
CA ALA A 111 -7.87 2.02 13.24
C ALA A 111 -6.76 1.27 12.50
N GLU A 112 -6.48 1.63 11.24
CA GLU A 112 -5.44 0.99 10.43
C GLU A 112 -4.06 1.18 11.02
N ARG A 113 -3.77 2.41 11.50
CA ARG A 113 -2.50 2.75 12.17
C ARG A 113 -2.30 1.92 13.43
N ARG A 114 -3.34 1.71 14.24
CA ARG A 114 -3.30 0.87 15.45
C ARG A 114 -3.01 -0.59 15.13
N VAL A 115 -3.74 -1.15 14.16
CA VAL A 115 -3.52 -2.54 13.71
C VAL A 115 -2.11 -2.68 13.12
N GLY A 116 -1.64 -1.72 12.33
CA GLY A 116 -0.30 -1.69 11.78
C GLY A 116 0.80 -1.61 12.84
N LEU A 117 0.57 -0.85 13.93
CA LEU A 117 1.51 -0.84 15.07
C LEU A 117 1.62 -2.22 15.71
N VAL A 118 0.51 -2.91 15.98
CA VAL A 118 0.53 -4.26 16.59
C VAL A 118 1.15 -5.28 15.64
N HIS A 119 0.87 -5.18 14.33
CA HIS A 119 1.53 -5.95 13.29
C HIS A 119 3.05 -5.74 13.33
N ALA A 120 3.52 -4.49 13.39
CA ALA A 120 4.94 -4.17 13.45
C ALA A 120 5.58 -4.71 14.73
N VAL A 121 4.94 -4.57 15.90
CA VAL A 121 5.42 -5.12 17.18
C VAL A 121 5.53 -6.63 17.10
N SER A 122 4.52 -7.33 16.57
CA SER A 122 4.54 -8.80 16.41
C SER A 122 5.73 -9.26 15.55
N ASN A 123 5.98 -8.58 14.43
CA ASN A 123 7.10 -8.89 13.55
C ASN A 123 8.45 -8.53 14.14
N ASN A 124 8.56 -7.47 14.97
CA ASN A 124 9.77 -7.16 15.72
C ASN A 124 10.08 -8.23 16.77
N VAL A 125 9.06 -8.72 17.49
CA VAL A 125 9.21 -9.88 18.41
C VAL A 125 9.68 -11.10 17.64
N ALA A 126 9.10 -11.40 16.48
CA ALA A 126 9.51 -12.51 15.63
C ALA A 126 10.99 -12.38 15.21
N THR A 127 11.35 -11.23 14.63
CA THR A 127 12.73 -10.97 14.16
C THR A 127 13.74 -11.08 15.31
N SER A 128 13.40 -10.54 16.49
CA SER A 128 14.26 -10.61 17.68
C SER A 128 14.43 -12.06 18.16
N ALA A 129 13.35 -12.84 18.17
CA ALA A 129 13.40 -14.25 18.56
C ALA A 129 14.25 -15.08 17.57
N TYR A 130 14.09 -14.84 16.25
CA TYR A 130 14.94 -15.50 15.24
C TYR A 130 16.39 -15.03 15.30
N ALA A 131 16.67 -13.76 15.56
CA ALA A 131 18.03 -13.29 15.78
C ALA A 131 18.67 -13.96 17.00
N ALA A 132 17.96 -14.02 18.13
CA ALA A 132 18.41 -14.74 19.31
C ALA A 132 18.61 -16.24 19.04
N SER A 133 17.73 -16.86 18.25
CA SER A 133 17.88 -18.24 17.77
C SER A 133 19.18 -18.42 16.99
N TRP A 134 19.45 -17.53 16.03
CA TRP A 134 20.65 -17.58 15.19
C TRP A 134 21.93 -17.50 16.02
N PHE A 135 22.00 -16.58 16.98
CA PHE A 135 23.14 -16.49 17.90
C PHE A 135 23.26 -17.70 18.84
N ALA A 136 22.13 -18.22 19.37
CA ALA A 136 22.15 -19.42 20.22
C ALA A 136 22.69 -20.65 19.49
N ARG A 137 22.29 -20.85 18.23
CA ARG A 137 22.78 -21.94 17.37
C ARG A 137 24.28 -21.83 17.12
N ARG A 138 24.77 -20.64 16.78
CA ARG A 138 26.19 -20.37 16.57
C ARG A 138 27.02 -20.54 17.84
N ALA A 139 26.42 -20.37 19.01
CA ALA A 139 27.03 -20.62 20.32
C ALA A 139 26.95 -22.12 20.76
N GLY A 140 26.56 -23.03 19.87
CA GLY A 140 26.38 -24.45 20.15
C GLY A 140 25.15 -24.80 20.99
N ARG A 141 24.25 -23.84 21.24
CA ARG A 141 23.02 -24.02 22.04
C ARG A 141 21.81 -24.30 21.14
N ARG A 142 21.94 -25.32 20.27
CA ARG A 142 20.94 -25.61 19.23
C ARG A 142 19.52 -25.76 19.78
N LYS A 143 19.33 -26.55 20.87
CA LYS A 143 18.00 -26.74 21.45
C LYS A 143 17.32 -25.42 21.83
N LEU A 144 18.09 -24.48 22.42
CA LEU A 144 17.60 -23.14 22.73
C LEU A 144 17.25 -22.39 21.41
N GLY A 145 18.11 -22.49 20.39
CA GLY A 145 17.87 -21.89 19.07
C GLY A 145 16.55 -22.36 18.46
N VAL A 146 16.27 -23.67 18.48
CA VAL A 146 15.01 -24.22 17.97
C VAL A 146 13.81 -23.69 18.76
N VAL A 147 13.87 -23.66 20.10
CA VAL A 147 12.78 -23.11 20.93
C VAL A 147 12.52 -21.64 20.59
N LEU A 148 13.58 -20.84 20.44
CA LEU A 148 13.46 -19.43 20.05
C LEU A 148 12.87 -19.27 18.63
N SER A 149 13.24 -20.15 17.68
CA SER A 149 12.61 -20.17 16.36
C SER A 149 11.09 -20.45 16.43
N LEU A 150 10.64 -21.32 17.33
CA LEU A 150 9.20 -21.59 17.52
C LEU A 150 8.45 -20.38 18.08
N VAL A 151 9.08 -19.64 19.01
CA VAL A 151 8.54 -18.35 19.48
C VAL A 151 8.44 -17.36 18.32
N GLY A 152 9.49 -17.25 17.51
CA GLY A 152 9.53 -16.43 16.31
C GLY A 152 8.43 -16.82 15.32
N ALA A 153 8.25 -18.12 15.06
CA ALA A 153 7.22 -18.64 14.16
C ALA A 153 5.80 -18.29 14.63
N THR A 154 5.55 -18.36 15.94
CA THR A 154 4.26 -17.96 16.51
C THR A 154 4.02 -16.46 16.31
N ALA A 155 5.02 -15.64 16.61
CA ALA A 155 4.90 -14.18 16.49
C ALA A 155 4.73 -13.73 15.02
N VAL A 156 5.48 -14.33 14.07
CA VAL A 156 5.34 -14.02 12.64
C VAL A 156 3.99 -14.47 12.09
N SER A 157 3.41 -15.55 12.63
CA SER A 157 2.06 -15.99 12.23
C SER A 157 0.99 -14.99 12.67
N VAL A 158 1.10 -14.43 13.86
CA VAL A 158 0.23 -13.33 14.32
C VAL A 158 0.43 -12.09 13.45
N GLY A 159 1.69 -11.69 13.21
CA GLY A 159 2.03 -10.58 12.33
C GLY A 159 1.48 -10.78 10.91
N GLY A 160 1.66 -11.95 10.33
CA GLY A 160 1.17 -12.27 8.99
C GLY A 160 -0.37 -12.21 8.89
N TRP A 161 -1.08 -12.71 9.92
CA TRP A 161 -2.53 -12.59 9.97
C TRP A 161 -3.00 -11.13 10.06
N LEU A 162 -2.35 -10.31 10.89
CA LEU A 162 -2.65 -8.87 11.00
C LEU A 162 -2.33 -8.13 9.69
N GLY A 163 -1.24 -8.48 8.99
CA GLY A 163 -0.91 -7.95 7.67
C GLY A 163 -1.98 -8.28 6.64
N GLY A 164 -2.46 -9.53 6.64
CA GLY A 164 -3.61 -9.93 5.82
C GLY A 164 -4.88 -9.16 6.17
N HIS A 165 -5.14 -8.92 7.45
CA HIS A 165 -6.29 -8.12 7.90
C HIS A 165 -6.19 -6.66 7.41
N LEU A 166 -5.01 -6.03 7.52
CA LEU A 166 -4.76 -4.69 6.99
C LEU A 166 -5.07 -4.60 5.49
N SER A 167 -4.59 -5.56 4.68
CA SER A 167 -4.77 -5.50 3.23
C SER A 167 -6.18 -5.93 2.80
N TYR A 168 -6.68 -7.06 3.29
CA TYR A 168 -7.91 -7.67 2.75
C TYR A 168 -9.19 -7.25 3.46
N ALA A 169 -9.11 -6.82 4.72
CA ALA A 169 -10.28 -6.35 5.46
C ALA A 169 -10.34 -4.81 5.56
N MET A 170 -9.18 -4.15 5.68
CA MET A 170 -9.11 -2.69 5.84
C MET A 170 -8.66 -1.95 4.56
N GLY A 171 -8.25 -2.67 3.50
CA GLY A 171 -7.91 -2.09 2.20
C GLY A 171 -6.57 -1.35 2.15
N VAL A 172 -5.69 -1.55 3.13
CA VAL A 172 -4.36 -0.92 3.14
C VAL A 172 -3.51 -1.49 2.00
N GLY A 173 -2.98 -0.61 1.15
CA GLY A 173 -2.16 -0.98 -0.01
C GLY A 173 -2.95 -1.50 -1.22
N VAL A 174 -4.27 -1.47 -1.18
CA VAL A 174 -5.14 -1.82 -2.31
C VAL A 174 -5.46 -0.55 -3.11
N ASP A 175 -5.43 -0.65 -4.44
CA ASP A 175 -5.88 0.43 -5.33
C ASP A 175 -7.35 0.78 -5.02
N THR A 176 -7.58 1.98 -4.52
CA THR A 176 -8.91 2.43 -4.08
C THR A 176 -9.89 2.65 -5.23
N THR A 177 -9.41 2.63 -6.47
CA THR A 177 -10.20 2.82 -7.69
C THR A 177 -10.51 1.50 -8.41
N VAL A 178 -10.08 0.35 -7.85
CA VAL A 178 -10.19 -0.96 -8.51
C VAL A 178 -11.63 -1.34 -8.87
N PHE A 179 -12.61 -0.89 -8.09
CA PHE A 179 -14.03 -1.14 -8.32
C PHE A 179 -14.76 0.07 -8.96
N GLN A 180 -14.05 1.15 -9.32
CA GLN A 180 -14.61 2.32 -9.99
C GLN A 180 -14.39 2.20 -11.50
N HIS A 181 -15.44 1.87 -12.23
CA HIS A 181 -15.28 1.58 -13.66
C HIS A 181 -15.76 2.70 -14.58
N GLY A 182 -16.78 3.44 -14.18
CA GLY A 182 -17.48 4.39 -15.07
C GLY A 182 -18.19 3.68 -16.22
N GLU A 183 -18.85 4.44 -17.08
CA GLU A 183 -19.62 3.94 -18.23
C GLU A 183 -18.75 3.77 -19.48
N THR A 184 -19.14 2.82 -20.34
CA THR A 184 -18.52 2.62 -21.66
C THR A 184 -19.16 3.51 -22.74
N ASP A 185 -20.40 3.94 -22.51
CA ASP A 185 -21.09 4.88 -23.38
C ASP A 185 -20.74 6.32 -23.01
N TRP A 186 -20.85 7.23 -24.00
CA TRP A 186 -20.65 8.64 -23.78
C TRP A 186 -21.68 9.21 -22.80
N THR A 187 -21.24 9.60 -21.62
CA THR A 187 -22.05 10.11 -20.53
C THR A 187 -21.69 11.57 -20.26
N TYR A 188 -22.69 12.41 -20.09
CA TYR A 188 -22.53 13.82 -19.74
C TYR A 188 -21.81 13.99 -18.38
N LEU A 189 -20.88 14.93 -18.31
CA LEU A 189 -20.15 15.29 -17.07
C LEU A 189 -20.43 16.72 -16.60
N ALA A 190 -20.30 17.71 -17.49
CA ALA A 190 -20.38 19.12 -17.13
C ALA A 190 -20.65 20.00 -18.38
N GLU A 191 -21.03 21.25 -18.16
CA GLU A 191 -20.98 22.27 -19.21
C GLU A 191 -19.50 22.66 -19.48
N GLU A 192 -19.14 22.81 -20.75
CA GLU A 192 -17.76 23.15 -21.14
C GLU A 192 -17.27 24.45 -20.49
N ALA A 193 -18.17 25.43 -20.34
CA ALA A 193 -17.86 26.72 -19.74
C ALA A 193 -17.52 26.64 -18.23
N GLU A 194 -17.92 25.57 -17.55
CA GLU A 194 -17.64 25.35 -16.13
C GLU A 194 -16.22 24.83 -15.89
N VAL A 195 -15.61 24.18 -16.90
CA VAL A 195 -14.25 23.63 -16.77
C VAL A 195 -13.23 24.70 -17.12
N GLN A 196 -12.69 25.35 -16.09
CA GLN A 196 -11.77 26.47 -16.26
C GLN A 196 -10.32 26.01 -16.48
N PRO A 197 -9.50 26.76 -17.24
CA PRO A 197 -8.09 26.43 -17.46
C PRO A 197 -7.30 26.39 -16.15
N GLY A 198 -6.53 25.31 -15.92
CA GLY A 198 -5.66 25.15 -14.78
C GLY A 198 -6.34 24.95 -13.42
N VAL A 199 -7.68 24.89 -13.40
CA VAL A 199 -8.47 24.64 -12.19
C VAL A 199 -8.90 23.17 -12.16
N LEU A 200 -8.66 22.53 -11.00
CA LEU A 200 -9.19 21.18 -10.74
C LEU A 200 -10.63 21.29 -10.25
N SER A 201 -11.55 20.57 -10.86
CA SER A 201 -12.95 20.53 -10.49
C SER A 201 -13.47 19.10 -10.44
N ALA A 202 -14.50 18.84 -9.61
CA ALA A 202 -15.12 17.53 -9.50
C ALA A 202 -16.39 17.46 -10.36
N ALA A 203 -16.61 16.30 -10.97
CA ALA A 203 -17.85 15.94 -11.67
C ALA A 203 -18.29 14.53 -11.26
N ASP A 204 -19.55 14.19 -11.49
CA ASP A 204 -20.07 12.83 -11.29
C ASP A 204 -20.19 12.11 -12.64
N PHE A 205 -19.57 10.94 -12.72
CA PHE A 205 -19.64 10.07 -13.88
C PHE A 205 -20.41 8.79 -13.54
N ALA A 206 -21.73 8.87 -13.57
CA ALA A 206 -22.61 7.76 -13.23
C ALA A 206 -22.29 7.14 -11.84
N GLY A 207 -22.11 7.99 -10.82
CA GLY A 207 -21.77 7.59 -9.45
C GLY A 207 -20.26 7.39 -9.19
N VAL A 208 -19.42 7.63 -10.19
CA VAL A 208 -17.96 7.64 -10.03
C VAL A 208 -17.48 9.09 -10.01
N PRO A 209 -16.82 9.55 -8.93
CA PRO A 209 -16.26 10.90 -8.88
C PRO A 209 -15.10 11.03 -9.88
N VAL A 210 -15.15 12.07 -10.69
CA VAL A 210 -14.16 12.37 -11.73
C VAL A 210 -13.64 13.78 -11.51
N LEU A 211 -12.33 13.92 -11.59
CA LEU A 211 -11.63 15.20 -11.67
C LEU A 211 -11.62 15.67 -13.13
N LEU A 212 -11.97 16.92 -13.34
CA LEU A 212 -11.85 17.63 -14.62
C LEU A 212 -10.87 18.79 -14.50
N THR A 213 -10.10 18.99 -15.55
CA THR A 213 -9.28 20.21 -15.73
C THR A 213 -9.16 20.52 -17.22
N ARG A 214 -9.02 21.81 -17.55
CA ARG A 214 -8.75 22.27 -18.93
C ARG A 214 -7.28 22.60 -19.07
N THR A 215 -6.68 22.12 -20.11
CA THR A 215 -5.30 22.43 -20.56
C THR A 215 -5.32 23.09 -21.93
N ASP A 216 -4.17 23.46 -22.46
CA ASP A 216 -4.05 23.97 -23.81
C ASP A 216 -4.44 22.93 -24.88
N ASP A 217 -4.28 21.63 -24.56
CA ASP A 217 -4.60 20.51 -25.46
C ASP A 217 -6.08 20.04 -25.35
N GLY A 218 -6.86 20.60 -24.41
CA GLY A 218 -8.24 20.25 -24.21
C GLY A 218 -8.63 19.93 -22.77
N ILE A 219 -9.78 19.27 -22.57
CA ILE A 219 -10.26 18.87 -21.26
C ILE A 219 -9.78 17.45 -20.94
N VAL A 220 -9.22 17.28 -19.75
CA VAL A 220 -8.76 16.01 -19.19
C VAL A 220 -9.74 15.56 -18.11
N ALA A 221 -10.04 14.27 -18.08
CA ALA A 221 -10.86 13.62 -17.07
C ALA A 221 -10.11 12.44 -16.44
N LEU A 222 -9.87 12.51 -15.13
CA LEU A 222 -9.27 11.43 -14.34
C LEU A 222 -10.26 10.99 -13.25
N ALA A 223 -10.15 9.74 -12.77
CA ALA A 223 -10.86 9.39 -11.54
C ALA A 223 -10.42 10.32 -10.42
N ASP A 224 -11.37 10.88 -9.69
CA ASP A 224 -11.06 11.87 -8.63
C ASP A 224 -10.49 11.23 -7.37
N ARG A 225 -10.69 9.93 -7.19
CA ARG A 225 -10.22 9.20 -6.02
C ARG A 225 -8.80 8.71 -6.22
N CYS A 226 -7.84 9.25 -5.44
CA CYS A 226 -6.42 8.86 -5.50
C CYS A 226 -6.23 7.35 -5.30
N THR A 227 -5.53 6.67 -6.20
CA THR A 227 -5.29 5.22 -6.17
C THR A 227 -4.57 4.75 -4.90
N HIS A 228 -3.82 5.62 -4.22
CA HIS A 228 -3.09 5.27 -2.99
C HIS A 228 -4.03 5.08 -1.79
N ARG A 229 -4.72 6.15 -1.35
CA ARG A 229 -5.54 6.14 -0.13
C ARG A 229 -6.91 6.81 -0.30
N GLY A 230 -7.30 7.11 -1.54
CA GLY A 230 -8.64 7.57 -1.85
C GLY A 230 -8.90 9.06 -1.59
N ALA A 231 -7.85 9.89 -1.48
CA ALA A 231 -8.01 11.34 -1.39
C ALA A 231 -8.75 11.90 -2.60
N PRO A 232 -9.58 12.94 -2.43
CA PRO A 232 -10.19 13.66 -3.53
C PRO A 232 -9.11 14.50 -4.25
N LEU A 233 -8.78 14.13 -5.48
CA LEU A 233 -7.71 14.78 -6.24
C LEU A 233 -8.05 16.19 -6.68
N HIS A 234 -9.34 16.53 -6.83
CA HIS A 234 -9.78 17.89 -7.17
C HIS A 234 -9.48 18.91 -6.04
N GLU A 235 -9.25 18.45 -4.80
CA GLU A 235 -8.79 19.29 -3.68
C GLU A 235 -7.26 19.49 -3.67
N GLY A 236 -6.55 18.86 -4.60
CA GLY A 236 -5.10 18.97 -4.75
C GLY A 236 -4.69 20.14 -5.62
N GLU A 237 -3.50 20.04 -6.22
CA GLU A 237 -2.91 21.09 -7.03
C GLU A 237 -2.53 20.57 -8.42
N LEU A 238 -2.65 21.42 -9.44
CA LEU A 238 -2.09 21.19 -10.76
C LEU A 238 -0.74 21.91 -10.85
N THR A 239 0.35 21.16 -10.81
CA THR A 239 1.72 21.69 -10.80
C THR A 239 2.59 20.91 -11.78
N ASP A 240 3.35 21.63 -12.62
CA ASP A 240 4.26 21.06 -13.63
C ASP A 240 3.59 19.99 -14.53
N GLY A 241 2.31 20.21 -14.89
CA GLY A 241 1.54 19.29 -15.73
C GLY A 241 1.08 18.01 -15.01
N CYS A 242 1.17 17.98 -13.69
CA CYS A 242 0.76 16.85 -12.85
C CYS A 242 -0.33 17.27 -11.85
N VAL A 243 -1.28 16.39 -11.60
CA VAL A 243 -2.21 16.47 -10.48
C VAL A 243 -1.53 15.92 -9.24
N VAL A 244 -1.32 16.77 -8.21
CA VAL A 244 -0.68 16.40 -6.94
C VAL A 244 -1.74 16.13 -5.90
N CYS A 245 -1.70 14.92 -5.33
CA CYS A 245 -2.63 14.47 -4.30
C CYS A 245 -2.47 15.27 -3.00
N PRO A 246 -3.58 15.79 -2.40
CA PRO A 246 -3.51 16.65 -1.23
C PRO A 246 -3.10 15.91 0.05
N TRP A 247 -3.26 14.58 0.13
CA TRP A 247 -2.95 13.85 1.38
C TRP A 247 -1.48 13.45 1.50
N HIS A 248 -0.90 12.79 0.48
CA HIS A 248 0.45 12.22 0.59
C HIS A 248 1.36 12.59 -0.57
N GLY A 249 0.97 13.55 -1.42
CA GLY A 249 1.82 14.12 -2.46
C GLY A 249 2.12 13.21 -3.65
N SER A 250 1.33 12.14 -3.86
CA SER A 250 1.44 11.39 -5.12
C SER A 250 1.14 12.30 -6.30
N ALA A 251 1.99 12.31 -7.31
CA ALA A 251 1.79 13.09 -8.52
C ALA A 251 1.43 12.19 -9.71
N PHE A 252 0.37 12.57 -10.42
CA PHE A 252 -0.12 11.88 -11.59
C PHE A 252 -0.07 12.81 -12.80
N ALA A 253 0.52 12.35 -13.90
CA ALA A 253 0.42 13.05 -15.16
C ALA A 253 -1.04 13.08 -15.66
N LEU A 254 -1.33 13.94 -16.62
CA LEU A 254 -2.69 14.13 -17.13
C LEU A 254 -3.26 12.94 -17.94
N ASP A 255 -2.41 11.97 -18.26
CA ASP A 255 -2.81 10.66 -18.80
C ASP A 255 -3.10 9.62 -17.70
N GLY A 256 -2.95 10.01 -16.44
CA GLY A 256 -3.11 9.15 -15.27
C GLY A 256 -1.85 8.40 -14.85
N SER A 257 -0.74 8.44 -15.59
CA SER A 257 0.49 7.77 -15.20
C SER A 257 1.05 8.33 -13.89
N VAL A 258 1.65 7.45 -13.07
CA VAL A 258 2.30 7.86 -11.81
C VAL A 258 3.66 8.47 -12.12
N VAL A 259 3.84 9.74 -11.76
CA VAL A 259 5.11 10.46 -11.84
C VAL A 259 5.85 10.36 -10.52
N GLU A 260 5.12 10.46 -9.39
CA GLU A 260 5.69 10.39 -8.06
C GLU A 260 4.74 9.65 -7.10
N GLY A 261 5.32 8.77 -6.26
CA GLY A 261 4.59 8.04 -5.22
C GLY A 261 4.18 8.90 -4.01
N PRO A 262 3.58 8.24 -3.01
CA PRO A 262 3.56 6.81 -2.73
C PRO A 262 2.58 5.95 -3.56
N ALA A 263 1.74 6.53 -4.42
CA ALA A 263 0.93 5.74 -5.34
C ALA A 263 1.79 4.83 -6.23
N THR A 264 1.34 3.60 -6.45
CA THR A 264 2.01 2.62 -7.32
C THR A 264 1.19 2.29 -8.56
N ARG A 265 -0.08 2.68 -8.57
CA ARG A 265 -1.00 2.37 -9.69
C ARG A 265 -1.42 3.65 -10.40
N PRO A 266 -1.49 3.62 -11.75
CA PRO A 266 -1.96 4.75 -12.53
C PRO A 266 -3.38 5.17 -12.11
N GLN A 267 -3.63 6.46 -12.16
CA GLN A 267 -4.96 7.01 -12.00
C GLN A 267 -5.81 6.67 -13.23
N PRO A 268 -7.06 6.19 -13.08
CA PRO A 268 -7.94 5.98 -14.22
C PRO A 268 -8.15 7.27 -15.02
N ALA A 269 -7.86 7.24 -16.31
CA ALA A 269 -8.16 8.31 -17.25
C ALA A 269 -9.35 7.92 -18.12
N TYR A 270 -10.19 8.90 -18.45
CA TYR A 270 -11.38 8.74 -19.28
C TYR A 270 -11.19 9.43 -20.62
N GLU A 271 -11.79 8.88 -21.68
CA GLU A 271 -11.89 9.55 -22.95
C GLU A 271 -12.87 10.71 -22.82
N VAL A 272 -12.52 11.88 -23.37
CA VAL A 272 -13.33 13.08 -23.31
C VAL A 272 -13.76 13.49 -24.71
N ARG A 273 -15.01 13.94 -24.87
CA ARG A 273 -15.54 14.55 -26.08
C ARG A 273 -16.35 15.78 -25.71
N ILE A 274 -16.14 16.84 -26.46
CA ILE A 274 -16.94 18.06 -26.35
C ILE A 274 -17.93 18.06 -27.53
N SER A 275 -19.21 18.29 -27.26
CA SER A 275 -20.28 18.46 -28.27
C SER A 275 -21.32 19.46 -27.76
N ASP A 276 -21.61 20.44 -28.57
CA ASP A 276 -22.62 21.47 -28.29
C ASP A 276 -22.40 22.21 -26.96
N GLY A 277 -21.13 22.47 -26.60
CA GLY A 277 -20.75 23.14 -25.35
C GLY A 277 -20.85 22.27 -24.11
N GLN A 278 -21.03 20.96 -24.27
CA GLN A 278 -21.12 19.98 -23.19
C GLN A 278 -19.93 19.00 -23.22
N VAL A 279 -19.45 18.63 -22.05
CA VAL A 279 -18.37 17.68 -21.85
C VAL A 279 -18.96 16.30 -21.55
N TYR A 280 -18.55 15.33 -22.34
CA TYR A 280 -18.91 13.93 -22.18
C TYR A 280 -17.65 13.11 -21.92
N ALA A 281 -17.78 12.06 -21.10
CA ALA A 281 -16.73 11.07 -20.95
C ALA A 281 -17.23 9.65 -21.19
N ARG A 282 -16.27 8.77 -21.45
CA ARG A 282 -16.46 7.32 -21.41
C ARG A 282 -15.22 6.62 -20.91
N ARG A 283 -15.40 5.42 -20.40
CA ARG A 283 -14.28 4.54 -20.10
C ARG A 283 -13.64 4.02 -21.38
N SER A 284 -12.32 4.13 -21.52
CA SER A 284 -11.61 3.45 -22.59
C SER A 284 -11.69 1.93 -22.43
N GLU A 285 -11.83 1.22 -23.54
CA GLU A 285 -11.82 -0.25 -23.59
C GLU A 285 -10.41 -0.84 -23.35
N GLU A 286 -9.35 -0.05 -23.54
CA GLU A 286 -7.99 -0.50 -23.33
C GLU A 286 -7.68 -0.69 -21.84
N PRO A 287 -6.98 -1.79 -21.47
CA PRO A 287 -6.48 -1.97 -20.12
C PRO A 287 -5.60 -0.80 -19.66
N ARG A 288 -5.76 -0.34 -18.41
CA ARG A 288 -4.98 0.77 -17.83
C ARG A 288 -3.46 0.65 -18.05
N SER A 289 -2.94 -0.58 -17.98
CA SER A 289 -1.51 -0.87 -18.16
C SER A 289 -0.99 -0.73 -19.59
N LEU A 290 -1.88 -0.62 -20.57
CA LEU A 290 -1.53 -0.54 -21.99
C LEU A 290 -1.80 0.85 -22.60
N ARG A 291 -2.39 1.77 -21.85
CA ARG A 291 -2.64 3.13 -22.32
C ARG A 291 -1.31 3.87 -22.44
N THR A 292 -0.81 3.95 -23.66
CA THR A 292 0.28 4.85 -24.01
C THR A 292 -0.30 6.24 -24.24
N ASN A 293 0.36 7.23 -23.65
CA ASN A 293 -0.03 8.63 -23.74
C ASN A 293 -0.19 9.09 -25.20
N PRO A 294 -1.33 9.61 -25.62
CA PRO A 294 -1.45 10.25 -26.92
C PRO A 294 -0.86 11.67 -26.95
N VAL A 295 -0.41 12.22 -25.82
CA VAL A 295 0.26 13.52 -25.76
C VAL A 295 1.75 13.28 -25.93
N GLY A 296 2.24 13.51 -27.15
CA GLY A 296 3.66 13.45 -27.45
C GLY A 296 4.45 14.41 -26.56
N VAL A 297 5.58 13.93 -26.07
CA VAL A 297 6.65 14.72 -25.46
C VAL A 297 7.20 15.71 -26.46
#